data_9e570169a39eae06c422c057e79d1d07
#
_entry.id   9e570169a39eae06c422c057e79d1d07
#
_cell.length_a   1.000
_cell.length_b   1.000
_cell.length_c   1.000
_cell.angle_alpha   90.00
_cell.angle_beta   90.00
_cell.angle_gamma   90.00
#
_symmetry.space_group_name_H-M   'P 1'
#
loop_
_entity.id
_entity.type
_entity.pdbx_description
1 polymer ?
#
loop_
_entity_poly.entity_id
_entity_poly.type
_entity_poly.pdbx_seq_one_letter_code
_entity_poly.pdbx_strand_id
1 'polypeptide(L)'
;MYYKLEGRKIDEENTKYRYVFIDEITLLSDFIDTAAVLSDVFSMMGMKIVVSGTDSLGFAMANRDELYDRSVTIHTSFIPFREYARLLNICSVDSYIEYGGTLKMENMSFDDPDAAFDEVAFRDDESTRKYIDTAISRNIQHTLKNDHYGEYFNQLRELYEKGELTNVINRIVQHMNHRFVLRVVEDEFKSHDFGSAKELLLHDLPAERATVLYDVNEKQILERLKAIIEVKEKSETTVPITQEHIDKVKKYLLMLDLIVNCPERYESGKQAEHIVFSQSGMRYAIAKALVYSLMQDAYFASIPEADKAYITGKILDDVKGRMLEDIVLLEVRKTAPSTMEAFKFKFDAGGEFDMVIYDKAGQNCRIYEIKHSTEANEKQTLHLRDAEKCQIVEKRFGPISGKFVLYRGKDTFAEGVQYLNVENFLCGLK
;
A
#
# COMPACT_ATOMS: atom_id res chain seq x y z
N MET A 1 -1.94 33.63 16.29
CA MET A 1 -1.43 33.83 14.94
C MET A 1 -2.54 34.09 13.92
N TYR A 2 -3.61 33.33 13.93
CA TYR A 2 -4.81 33.53 13.08
C TYR A 2 -5.47 34.91 13.29
N TYR A 3 -5.48 35.41 14.51
CA TYR A 3 -5.91 36.75 14.85
C TYR A 3 -5.22 37.88 14.07
N LYS A 4 -4.01 37.65 13.65
CA LYS A 4 -3.21 38.63 12.91
C LYS A 4 -3.55 38.69 11.43
N LEU A 5 -4.13 37.60 10.90
CA LEU A 5 -4.41 37.43 9.48
C LEU A 5 -5.80 37.96 9.06
N GLU A 6 -6.82 37.86 9.93
CA GLU A 6 -8.18 38.23 9.56
C GLU A 6 -8.67 39.58 10.10
N GLY A 7 -8.01 40.20 11.08
CA GLY A 7 -8.36 41.53 11.60
C GLY A 7 -9.78 41.66 12.19
N ARG A 8 -10.47 40.55 12.39
CA ARG A 8 -11.83 40.51 12.93
C ARG A 8 -11.80 40.44 14.44
N LYS A 9 -12.51 41.37 15.08
CA LYS A 9 -12.85 41.22 16.50
C LYS A 9 -13.81 40.02 16.62
N ILE A 10 -13.46 39.05 17.43
CA ILE A 10 -14.35 37.95 17.75
C ILE A 10 -15.44 38.53 18.66
N ASP A 11 -16.68 38.42 18.21
CA ASP A 11 -17.84 38.73 19.00
C ASP A 11 -18.09 37.59 20.00
N GLU A 12 -17.82 37.84 21.27
CA GLU A 12 -17.90 36.84 22.34
C GLU A 12 -19.33 36.32 22.57
N GLU A 13 -20.34 37.07 22.17
CA GLU A 13 -21.75 36.70 22.38
C GLU A 13 -22.28 35.69 21.35
N ASN A 14 -21.64 35.57 20.16
CA ASN A 14 -22.15 34.75 19.07
C ASN A 14 -21.31 33.50 18.74
N THR A 15 -20.16 33.26 19.35
CA THR A 15 -19.33 32.12 19.06
C THR A 15 -19.40 31.05 20.15
N LYS A 16 -20.11 29.95 19.82
CA LYS A 16 -20.26 28.81 20.72
C LYS A 16 -18.95 28.05 20.94
N TYR A 17 -18.04 28.06 19.95
CA TYR A 17 -16.74 27.44 20.02
C TYR A 17 -15.69 28.22 19.22
N ARG A 18 -14.48 28.29 19.76
CA ARG A 18 -13.27 28.80 19.06
C ARG A 18 -12.42 27.63 18.62
N TYR A 19 -11.96 27.64 17.38
CA TYR A 19 -11.06 26.63 16.87
C TYR A 19 -9.64 27.20 16.82
N VAL A 20 -8.68 26.45 17.36
CA VAL A 20 -7.27 26.77 17.30
C VAL A 20 -6.58 25.64 16.55
N PHE A 21 -5.89 25.97 15.47
CA PHE A 21 -5.11 25.02 14.67
C PHE A 21 -3.63 25.29 14.93
N ILE A 22 -2.91 24.25 15.33
CA ILE A 22 -1.47 24.29 15.58
C ILE A 22 -0.83 23.24 14.69
N ASP A 23 -0.06 23.69 13.71
CA ASP A 23 0.62 22.82 12.76
C ASP A 23 2.03 22.49 13.24
N GLU A 24 2.50 21.28 12.93
CA GLU A 24 3.81 20.72 13.29
C GLU A 24 4.14 20.85 14.80
N ILE A 25 3.16 20.63 15.65
CA ILE A 25 3.35 20.73 17.11
C ILE A 25 4.38 19.73 17.65
N THR A 26 4.56 18.61 16.98
CA THR A 26 5.54 17.57 17.33
C THR A 26 6.99 18.03 17.20
N LEU A 27 7.25 19.20 16.62
CA LEU A 27 8.59 19.84 16.62
C LEU A 27 8.94 20.46 17.99
N LEU A 28 7.96 20.65 18.87
CA LEU A 28 8.21 21.13 20.23
C LEU A 28 8.75 19.97 21.08
N SER A 29 9.88 20.20 21.72
CA SER A 29 10.57 19.17 22.52
C SER A 29 9.77 18.67 23.71
N ASP A 30 8.91 19.54 24.26
CA ASP A 30 8.09 19.29 25.44
C ASP A 30 6.61 19.02 25.09
N PHE A 31 6.29 18.82 23.80
CA PHE A 31 4.91 18.61 23.35
C PHE A 31 4.24 17.43 24.09
N ILE A 32 4.94 16.32 24.24
CA ILE A 32 4.38 15.11 24.82
C ILE A 32 4.02 15.38 26.30
N ASP A 33 4.94 15.96 27.06
CA ASP A 33 4.77 16.21 28.50
C ASP A 33 3.75 17.32 28.80
N THR A 34 3.52 18.24 27.85
CA THR A 34 2.65 19.40 28.04
C THR A 34 1.33 19.29 27.29
N ALA A 35 1.10 18.18 26.54
CA ALA A 35 -0.09 18.00 25.72
C ALA A 35 -1.40 18.08 26.52
N ALA A 36 -1.42 17.67 27.79
CA ALA A 36 -2.57 17.77 28.68
C ALA A 36 -3.04 19.22 28.89
N VAL A 37 -2.14 20.19 28.87
CA VAL A 37 -2.47 21.62 29.02
C VAL A 37 -3.40 22.09 27.90
N LEU A 38 -3.20 21.57 26.68
CA LEU A 38 -4.06 21.89 25.52
C LEU A 38 -5.50 21.46 25.78
N SER A 39 -5.69 20.31 26.41
CA SER A 39 -7.02 19.81 26.76
C SER A 39 -7.58 20.48 28.02
N ASP A 40 -6.81 20.50 29.11
CA ASP A 40 -7.35 20.87 30.42
C ASP A 40 -7.59 22.36 30.55
N VAL A 41 -6.71 23.19 30.00
CA VAL A 41 -6.85 24.67 30.15
C VAL A 41 -7.72 25.24 29.02
N PHE A 42 -7.39 24.95 27.77
CA PHE A 42 -8.03 25.61 26.65
C PHE A 42 -9.44 25.07 26.36
N SER A 43 -9.70 23.80 26.63
CA SER A 43 -11.01 23.20 26.48
C SER A 43 -12.02 23.87 27.47
N MET A 44 -11.56 24.15 28.70
CA MET A 44 -12.40 24.86 29.69
C MET A 44 -12.77 26.31 29.27
N MET A 45 -11.97 26.90 28.38
CA MET A 45 -12.23 28.21 27.78
C MET A 45 -13.12 28.15 26.53
N GLY A 46 -13.77 27.03 26.27
CA GLY A 46 -14.61 26.83 25.09
C GLY A 46 -13.82 26.73 23.77
N MET A 47 -12.54 26.38 23.84
CA MET A 47 -11.69 26.21 22.65
C MET A 47 -11.66 24.77 22.21
N LYS A 48 -11.77 24.53 20.89
CA LYS A 48 -11.46 23.26 20.25
C LYS A 48 -10.09 23.37 19.59
N ILE A 49 -9.17 22.51 20.00
CA ILE A 49 -7.81 22.54 19.51
C ILE A 49 -7.62 21.40 18.52
N VAL A 50 -7.09 21.74 17.37
CA VAL A 50 -6.67 20.80 16.34
C VAL A 50 -5.17 20.94 16.20
N VAL A 51 -4.45 19.86 16.48
CA VAL A 51 -2.99 19.79 16.32
C VAL A 51 -2.65 18.89 15.17
N SER A 52 -1.66 19.26 14.39
CA SER A 52 -1.09 18.43 13.33
C SER A 52 0.42 18.29 13.53
N GLY A 53 0.98 17.25 12.94
CA GLY A 53 2.41 17.00 12.96
C GLY A 53 2.73 15.68 12.25
N THR A 54 3.95 15.56 11.82
CA THR A 54 4.45 14.43 11.07
C THR A 54 4.99 13.30 11.97
N ASP A 55 5.32 13.58 13.22
CA ASP A 55 5.78 12.57 14.19
C ASP A 55 4.62 11.80 14.82
N SER A 56 4.20 10.73 14.14
CA SER A 56 3.12 9.86 14.63
C SER A 56 3.47 9.16 15.94
N LEU A 57 4.75 8.95 16.23
CA LEU A 57 5.19 8.35 17.48
C LEU A 57 4.99 9.32 18.64
N GLY A 58 5.33 10.60 18.45
CA GLY A 58 5.06 11.66 19.43
C GLY A 58 3.58 11.76 19.78
N PHE A 59 2.69 11.71 18.76
CA PHE A 59 1.25 11.68 19.00
C PHE A 59 0.77 10.42 19.71
N ALA A 60 1.30 9.23 19.33
CA ALA A 60 0.92 7.98 19.96
C ALA A 60 1.31 7.96 21.45
N MET A 61 2.45 8.55 21.80
CA MET A 61 2.90 8.67 23.19
C MET A 61 2.07 9.70 23.95
N ALA A 62 1.86 10.90 23.40
CA ALA A 62 1.01 11.90 24.01
C ALA A 62 -0.41 11.38 24.26
N ASN A 63 -0.99 10.64 23.31
CA ASN A 63 -2.32 10.05 23.47
C ASN A 63 -2.37 8.97 24.53
N ARG A 64 -1.33 8.20 24.70
CA ARG A 64 -1.28 7.14 25.71
C ARG A 64 -1.18 7.70 27.14
N ASP A 65 -0.34 8.72 27.30
CA ASP A 65 0.08 9.18 28.62
C ASP A 65 -0.69 10.44 29.03
N GLU A 66 -0.69 11.50 28.24
CA GLU A 66 -1.22 12.82 28.62
C GLU A 66 -2.60 13.13 28.05
N LEU A 67 -2.93 12.63 26.86
CA LEU A 67 -4.19 12.89 26.15
C LEU A 67 -5.17 11.71 26.20
N TYR A 68 -4.96 10.76 27.10
CA TYR A 68 -5.84 9.60 27.23
C TYR A 68 -7.29 10.04 27.45
N ASP A 69 -8.22 9.53 26.61
CA ASP A 69 -9.65 9.91 26.57
C ASP A 69 -9.96 11.40 26.32
N ARG A 70 -8.95 12.22 25.97
CA ARG A 70 -9.10 13.67 25.77
C ARG A 70 -8.93 14.09 24.32
N SER A 71 -8.58 13.17 23.45
CA SER A 71 -8.28 13.46 22.04
C SER A 71 -8.87 12.42 21.09
N VAL A 72 -9.06 12.84 19.85
CA VAL A 72 -9.39 11.96 18.72
C VAL A 72 -8.27 12.07 17.70
N THR A 73 -7.62 10.94 17.42
CA THR A 73 -6.55 10.88 16.42
C THR A 73 -7.12 10.63 15.04
N ILE A 74 -6.69 11.41 14.06
CA ILE A 74 -7.01 11.24 12.65
C ILE A 74 -5.69 10.97 11.91
N HIS A 75 -5.58 9.79 11.32
CA HIS A 75 -4.43 9.44 10.48
C HIS A 75 -4.67 9.93 9.05
N THR A 76 -3.73 10.71 8.51
CA THR A 76 -3.81 11.27 7.15
C THR A 76 -2.81 10.65 6.18
N SER A 77 -2.07 9.64 6.60
CA SER A 77 -1.09 8.93 5.77
C SER A 77 -1.72 8.05 4.69
N PHE A 78 -2.98 7.64 4.89
CA PHE A 78 -3.77 6.89 3.94
C PHE A 78 -4.80 7.80 3.27
N ILE A 79 -4.67 7.96 1.94
CA ILE A 79 -5.64 8.67 1.10
C ILE A 79 -6.41 7.61 0.33
N PRO A 80 -7.69 7.34 0.66
CA PRO A 80 -8.46 6.32 -0.04
C PRO A 80 -8.74 6.70 -1.49
N PHE A 81 -8.92 5.69 -2.34
CA PHE A 81 -9.19 5.87 -3.77
C PHE A 81 -10.34 6.86 -4.03
N ARG A 82 -11.42 6.77 -3.25
CA ARG A 82 -12.57 7.69 -3.36
C ARG A 82 -12.16 9.16 -3.20
N GLU A 83 -11.33 9.46 -2.18
CA GLU A 83 -10.87 10.84 -1.95
C GLU A 83 -9.86 11.29 -3.02
N TYR A 84 -8.97 10.40 -3.43
CA TYR A 84 -8.06 10.64 -4.55
C TYR A 84 -8.84 10.97 -5.82
N ALA A 85 -9.82 10.14 -6.19
CA ALA A 85 -10.65 10.36 -7.38
C ALA A 85 -11.45 11.66 -7.30
N ARG A 86 -12.02 11.97 -6.12
CA ARG A 86 -12.81 13.18 -5.89
C ARG A 86 -11.97 14.46 -5.95
N LEU A 87 -10.81 14.47 -5.29
CA LEU A 87 -9.97 15.67 -5.15
C LEU A 87 -9.22 16.00 -6.44
N LEU A 88 -8.77 14.97 -7.15
CA LEU A 88 -7.98 15.13 -8.37
C LEU A 88 -8.83 15.04 -9.65
N ASN A 89 -10.13 14.72 -9.51
CA ASN A 89 -11.03 14.44 -10.62
C ASN A 89 -10.51 13.34 -11.57
N ILE A 90 -9.84 12.33 -11.02
CA ILE A 90 -9.26 11.19 -11.75
C ILE A 90 -9.80 9.89 -11.16
N CYS A 91 -10.78 9.28 -11.85
CA CYS A 91 -11.33 7.98 -11.47
C CYS A 91 -10.63 6.87 -12.27
N SER A 92 -9.41 6.51 -11.88
CA SER A 92 -8.60 5.49 -12.52
C SER A 92 -7.76 4.74 -11.49
N VAL A 93 -7.95 3.43 -11.40
CA VAL A 93 -7.13 2.58 -10.53
C VAL A 93 -5.67 2.52 -10.99
N ASP A 94 -5.38 2.63 -12.30
CA ASP A 94 -4.02 2.70 -12.80
C ASP A 94 -3.29 3.93 -12.27
N SER A 95 -3.94 5.11 -12.35
CA SER A 95 -3.37 6.33 -11.79
C SER A 95 -3.19 6.23 -10.27
N TYR A 96 -4.13 5.59 -9.58
CA TYR A 96 -4.00 5.39 -8.13
C TYR A 96 -2.91 4.38 -7.78
N ILE A 97 -2.71 3.32 -8.56
CA ILE A 97 -1.58 2.39 -8.39
C ILE A 97 -0.26 3.14 -8.56
N GLU A 98 -0.16 4.01 -9.53
CA GLU A 98 1.08 4.69 -9.89
C GLU A 98 1.42 5.89 -8.99
N TYR A 99 0.40 6.63 -8.53
CA TYR A 99 0.58 7.90 -7.81
C TYR A 99 -0.16 7.97 -6.48
N GLY A 100 -0.92 6.96 -6.10
CA GLY A 100 -1.70 6.93 -4.87
C GLY A 100 -0.85 7.07 -3.62
N GLY A 101 -1.36 7.82 -2.67
CA GLY A 101 -0.67 8.23 -1.44
C GLY A 101 -0.19 9.68 -1.46
N THR A 102 -0.35 10.39 -2.59
CA THR A 102 -0.05 11.82 -2.71
C THR A 102 -1.25 12.56 -3.31
N LEU A 103 -1.43 13.83 -2.93
CA LEU A 103 -2.42 14.74 -3.53
C LEU A 103 -1.77 15.88 -4.33
N LYS A 104 -0.48 15.79 -4.61
CA LYS A 104 0.25 16.81 -5.34
C LYS A 104 0.05 16.65 -6.84
N MET A 105 -1.06 17.15 -7.36
CA MET A 105 -1.39 17.02 -8.78
C MET A 105 -1.91 18.31 -9.44
N GLU A 106 -2.02 19.42 -8.74
CA GLU A 106 -2.67 20.62 -9.28
C GLU A 106 -1.99 21.23 -10.51
N ASN A 107 -0.72 20.91 -10.79
CA ASN A 107 0.03 21.43 -11.93
C ASN A 107 0.78 20.34 -12.70
N MET A 108 0.39 19.09 -12.56
CA MET A 108 1.08 17.99 -13.24
C MET A 108 0.37 17.63 -14.53
N SER A 109 1.00 17.95 -15.64
CA SER A 109 0.91 17.13 -16.82
C SER A 109 1.78 15.90 -16.58
N PHE A 110 1.20 14.72 -16.45
CA PHE A 110 1.96 13.46 -16.33
C PHE A 110 2.87 13.22 -17.53
N ASP A 111 2.58 13.92 -18.63
CA ASP A 111 3.28 13.83 -19.91
C ASP A 111 4.28 14.97 -20.12
N ASP A 112 4.40 15.90 -19.19
CA ASP A 112 5.35 17.01 -19.28
C ASP A 112 6.60 16.75 -18.43
N PRO A 113 7.72 16.33 -19.06
CA PRO A 113 8.97 16.06 -18.34
C PRO A 113 9.64 17.32 -17.74
N ASP A 114 9.23 18.52 -18.17
CA ASP A 114 9.79 19.80 -17.73
C ASP A 114 8.96 20.49 -16.64
N ALA A 115 7.78 19.97 -16.31
CA ALA A 115 7.06 20.44 -15.13
C ALA A 115 7.95 20.25 -13.89
N ALA A 116 7.96 21.21 -12.99
CA ALA A 116 8.81 21.21 -11.78
C ALA A 116 8.42 20.05 -10.83
N PHE A 117 8.86 18.85 -11.16
CA PHE A 117 8.54 17.58 -10.51
C PHE A 117 9.33 17.32 -9.23
N ASP A 118 10.11 18.26 -8.75
CA ASP A 118 10.88 18.11 -7.50
C ASP A 118 10.00 17.74 -6.29
N GLU A 119 8.68 17.78 -6.47
CA GLU A 119 7.72 17.58 -5.42
C GLU A 119 6.86 16.31 -5.54
N VAL A 120 7.01 15.52 -6.61
CA VAL A 120 6.22 14.28 -6.78
C VAL A 120 6.92 13.11 -6.13
N ALA A 121 6.46 12.75 -4.95
CA ALA A 121 6.80 11.46 -4.37
C ALA A 121 6.37 10.33 -5.34
N PHE A 122 7.13 9.26 -5.40
CA PHE A 122 6.84 8.03 -6.16
C PHE A 122 6.95 8.12 -7.68
N ARG A 123 7.63 9.11 -8.22
CA ARG A 123 7.91 9.18 -9.66
C ARG A 123 8.91 8.09 -10.09
N ASP A 124 9.98 7.95 -9.32
CA ASP A 124 11.10 7.03 -9.56
C ASP A 124 11.70 6.56 -8.23
N ASP A 125 12.75 5.76 -8.31
CA ASP A 125 13.44 5.24 -7.11
C ASP A 125 14.04 6.35 -6.25
N GLU A 126 14.58 7.40 -6.86
CA GLU A 126 15.21 8.52 -6.15
C GLU A 126 14.17 9.37 -5.39
N SER A 127 13.09 9.76 -6.04
CA SER A 127 12.00 10.50 -5.38
C SER A 127 11.33 9.67 -4.28
N THR A 128 11.21 8.36 -4.49
CA THR A 128 10.68 7.43 -3.48
C THR A 128 11.62 7.34 -2.27
N ARG A 129 12.94 7.24 -2.47
CA ARG A 129 13.93 7.29 -1.38
C ARG A 129 13.87 8.60 -0.62
N LYS A 130 13.83 9.74 -1.33
CA LYS A 130 13.71 11.08 -0.72
C LYS A 130 12.45 11.18 0.14
N TYR A 131 11.32 10.59 -0.30
CA TYR A 131 10.10 10.53 0.50
C TYR A 131 10.31 9.70 1.77
N ILE A 132 10.90 8.50 1.66
CA ILE A 132 11.19 7.63 2.82
C ILE A 132 12.11 8.35 3.80
N ASP A 133 13.14 9.03 3.32
CA ASP A 133 14.07 9.81 4.15
C ASP A 133 13.36 10.94 4.89
N THR A 134 12.47 11.64 4.20
CA THR A 134 11.81 12.82 4.75
C THR A 134 10.63 12.44 5.64
N ALA A 135 9.71 11.61 5.13
CA ALA A 135 8.45 11.33 5.79
C ALA A 135 8.54 10.23 6.86
N ILE A 136 9.54 9.36 6.79
CA ILE A 136 9.68 8.25 7.74
C ILE A 136 10.87 8.48 8.66
N SER A 137 12.07 8.62 8.10
CA SER A 137 13.30 8.63 8.90
C SER A 137 13.43 9.89 9.74
N ARG A 138 13.10 11.06 9.19
CA ARG A 138 13.18 12.32 9.96
C ARG A 138 12.17 12.40 11.09
N ASN A 139 11.00 11.83 10.90
CA ASN A 139 9.96 11.84 11.93
C ASN A 139 10.34 10.99 13.15
N ILE A 140 10.92 9.81 12.91
CA ILE A 140 11.39 8.97 14.00
C ILE A 140 12.60 9.62 14.72
N GLN A 141 13.42 10.42 14.03
CA GLN A 141 14.56 11.12 14.62
C GLN A 141 14.13 12.14 15.67
N HIS A 142 13.00 12.83 15.50
CA HIS A 142 12.49 13.77 16.48
C HIS A 142 12.14 13.08 17.80
N THR A 143 11.43 11.98 17.74
CA THR A 143 11.05 11.20 18.92
C THR A 143 12.28 10.57 19.61
N LEU A 144 13.27 10.11 18.84
CA LEU A 144 14.49 9.53 19.41
C LEU A 144 15.38 10.54 20.15
N LYS A 145 15.25 11.83 19.86
CA LYS A 145 15.95 12.91 20.59
C LYS A 145 15.40 13.13 22.00
N ASN A 146 14.16 12.72 22.26
CA ASN A 146 13.54 12.87 23.55
C ASN A 146 13.93 11.69 24.46
N ASP A 147 14.70 11.96 25.52
CA ASP A 147 15.30 10.92 26.38
C ASP A 147 14.26 10.02 27.08
N HIS A 148 13.08 10.55 27.41
CA HIS A 148 12.03 9.79 28.08
C HIS A 148 11.38 8.72 27.19
N TYR A 149 11.39 8.89 25.88
CA TYR A 149 10.69 8.02 24.93
C TYR A 149 11.62 7.15 24.10
N GLY A 150 12.92 7.41 24.14
CA GLY A 150 13.95 6.63 23.43
C GLY A 150 14.00 5.16 23.86
N GLU A 151 13.56 4.82 25.07
CA GLU A 151 13.54 3.43 25.56
C GLU A 151 12.65 2.50 24.74
N TYR A 152 11.62 3.02 24.11
CA TYR A 152 10.68 2.22 23.32
C TYR A 152 11.30 1.70 22.01
N PHE A 153 12.33 2.40 21.49
CA PHE A 153 13.04 2.09 20.24
C PHE A 153 14.56 2.18 20.40
N ASN A 154 15.10 1.63 21.48
CA ASN A 154 16.55 1.72 21.78
C ASN A 154 17.45 1.29 20.62
N GLN A 155 17.10 0.22 19.89
CA GLN A 155 17.89 -0.21 18.74
C GLN A 155 17.88 0.80 17.59
N LEU A 156 16.76 1.50 17.37
CA LEU A 156 16.70 2.57 16.36
C LEU A 156 17.50 3.79 16.80
N ARG A 157 17.59 4.06 18.10
CA ARG A 157 18.45 5.10 18.67
C ARG A 157 19.93 4.81 18.40
N GLU A 158 20.38 3.57 18.59
CA GLU A 158 21.76 3.21 18.26
C GLU A 158 22.07 3.41 16.77
N LEU A 159 21.14 3.09 15.89
CA LEU A 159 21.28 3.33 14.45
C LEU A 159 21.31 4.83 14.14
N TYR A 160 20.50 5.63 14.83
CA TYR A 160 20.49 7.08 14.71
C TYR A 160 21.83 7.70 15.13
N GLU A 161 22.37 7.29 16.27
CA GLU A 161 23.66 7.75 16.79
C GLU A 161 24.84 7.40 15.86
N LYS A 162 24.74 6.26 15.15
CA LYS A 162 25.70 5.85 14.11
C LYS A 162 25.49 6.52 12.75
N GLY A 163 24.43 7.32 12.58
CA GLY A 163 24.06 7.93 11.31
C GLY A 163 23.48 6.96 10.25
N GLU A 164 23.12 5.74 10.67
CA GLU A 164 22.67 4.66 9.77
C GLU A 164 21.14 4.45 9.75
N LEU A 165 20.39 5.15 10.58
CA LEU A 165 18.96 4.94 10.73
C LEU A 165 18.20 5.03 9.40
N THR A 166 18.46 6.09 8.63
CA THR A 166 17.84 6.34 7.32
C THR A 166 18.13 5.21 6.34
N ASN A 167 19.39 4.78 6.24
CA ASN A 167 19.82 3.70 5.37
C ASN A 167 19.14 2.38 5.74
N VAL A 168 19.04 2.07 7.02
CA VAL A 168 18.39 0.85 7.50
C VAL A 168 16.88 0.85 7.23
N ILE A 169 16.19 1.98 7.45
CA ILE A 169 14.75 2.10 7.15
C ILE A 169 14.51 1.95 5.65
N ASN A 170 15.24 2.67 4.81
CA ASN A 170 15.15 2.58 3.36
C ASN A 170 15.32 1.13 2.88
N ARG A 171 16.34 0.46 3.38
CA ARG A 171 16.63 -0.91 3.02
C ARG A 171 15.52 -1.88 3.44
N ILE A 172 14.94 -1.73 4.63
CA ILE A 172 13.83 -2.58 5.09
C ILE A 172 12.60 -2.35 4.21
N VAL A 173 12.25 -1.10 3.91
CA VAL A 173 11.12 -0.77 3.04
C VAL A 173 11.34 -1.31 1.62
N GLN A 174 12.53 -1.13 1.05
CA GLN A 174 12.88 -1.68 -0.26
C GLN A 174 12.83 -3.20 -0.26
N HIS A 175 13.42 -3.87 0.74
CA HIS A 175 13.39 -5.31 0.85
C HIS A 175 11.96 -5.87 0.90
N MET A 176 11.06 -5.24 1.65
CA MET A 176 9.65 -5.64 1.71
C MET A 176 8.98 -5.55 0.32
N ASN A 177 9.29 -4.50 -0.45
CA ASN A 177 8.73 -4.31 -1.79
C ASN A 177 9.40 -5.21 -2.84
N HIS A 178 10.70 -5.42 -2.78
CA HIS A 178 11.40 -6.38 -3.64
C HIS A 178 10.86 -7.80 -3.44
N ARG A 179 10.64 -8.22 -2.20
CA ARG A 179 10.02 -9.53 -1.91
C ARG A 179 8.60 -9.65 -2.42
N PHE A 180 7.86 -8.55 -2.47
CA PHE A 180 6.53 -8.52 -3.09
C PHE A 180 6.65 -8.79 -4.59
N VAL A 181 7.50 -8.06 -5.32
CA VAL A 181 7.70 -8.25 -6.76
C VAL A 181 8.19 -9.67 -7.08
N LEU A 182 9.17 -10.20 -6.32
CA LEU A 182 9.65 -11.57 -6.50
C LEU A 182 8.53 -12.59 -6.36
N ARG A 183 7.64 -12.44 -5.37
CA ARG A 183 6.50 -13.35 -5.19
C ARG A 183 5.53 -13.28 -6.36
N VAL A 184 5.23 -12.08 -6.85
CA VAL A 184 4.38 -11.90 -8.03
C VAL A 184 4.95 -12.66 -9.21
N VAL A 185 6.24 -12.47 -9.51
CA VAL A 185 6.93 -13.16 -10.62
C VAL A 185 7.01 -14.68 -10.40
N GLU A 186 7.27 -15.13 -9.18
CA GLU A 186 7.31 -16.58 -8.85
C GLU A 186 5.95 -17.24 -8.99
N ASP A 187 4.88 -16.57 -8.59
CA ASP A 187 3.52 -17.10 -8.68
C ASP A 187 3.05 -17.17 -10.13
N GLU A 188 3.34 -16.17 -10.96
CA GLU A 188 3.03 -16.16 -12.39
C GLU A 188 3.81 -17.27 -13.13
N PHE A 189 5.08 -17.48 -12.82
CA PHE A 189 5.86 -18.56 -13.43
C PHE A 189 5.38 -19.96 -13.04
N LYS A 190 4.73 -20.12 -11.89
CA LYS A 190 4.12 -21.38 -11.46
C LYS A 190 2.76 -21.64 -12.10
N SER A 191 2.00 -20.60 -12.41
CA SER A 191 0.63 -20.71 -12.91
C SER A 191 0.53 -21.18 -14.38
N HIS A 192 1.65 -21.37 -15.10
CA HIS A 192 1.71 -21.66 -16.53
C HIS A 192 1.05 -20.62 -17.45
N ASP A 193 0.54 -19.50 -16.91
CA ASP A 193 -0.08 -18.45 -17.73
C ASP A 193 0.93 -17.75 -18.62
N PHE A 194 2.20 -17.73 -18.23
CA PHE A 194 3.28 -17.28 -19.09
C PHE A 194 3.43 -18.19 -20.34
N GLY A 195 3.27 -19.50 -20.18
CA GLY A 195 3.22 -20.47 -21.28
C GLY A 195 2.02 -20.27 -22.19
N SER A 196 0.84 -20.01 -21.64
CA SER A 196 -0.40 -19.78 -22.41
C SER A 196 -0.42 -18.42 -23.10
N ALA A 197 0.10 -17.37 -22.46
CA ALA A 197 0.29 -16.06 -23.09
C ALA A 197 1.35 -16.13 -24.20
N LYS A 198 2.39 -16.92 -23.99
CA LYS A 198 3.43 -17.23 -24.98
C LYS A 198 2.83 -17.99 -26.18
N GLU A 199 1.98 -18.99 -25.96
CA GLU A 199 1.28 -19.71 -27.03
C GLU A 199 0.30 -18.83 -27.81
N LEU A 200 -0.43 -17.94 -27.16
CA LEU A 200 -1.33 -16.98 -27.81
C LEU A 200 -0.57 -15.97 -28.69
N LEU A 201 0.56 -15.47 -28.21
CA LEU A 201 1.42 -14.56 -28.98
C LEU A 201 2.11 -15.29 -30.14
N LEU A 202 2.46 -16.56 -29.95
CA LEU A 202 3.04 -17.39 -31.00
C LEU A 202 2.06 -17.66 -32.14
N HIS A 203 0.75 -17.65 -31.85
CA HIS A 203 -0.28 -17.85 -32.87
C HIS A 203 -0.43 -16.62 -33.79
N ASP A 204 -0.15 -15.42 -33.28
CA ASP A 204 -0.32 -14.15 -33.99
C ASP A 204 0.99 -13.57 -34.56
N LEU A 205 2.16 -14.19 -34.28
CA LEU A 205 3.47 -13.74 -34.75
C LEU A 205 3.99 -14.56 -35.93
N PRO A 206 4.75 -13.94 -36.87
CA PRO A 206 5.46 -14.67 -37.90
C PRO A 206 6.40 -15.74 -37.30
N ALA A 207 6.49 -16.92 -37.94
CA ALA A 207 7.21 -18.09 -37.43
C ALA A 207 8.68 -17.83 -37.02
N GLU A 208 9.34 -16.83 -37.62
CA GLU A 208 10.70 -16.42 -37.29
C GLU A 208 10.84 -15.72 -35.91
N ARG A 209 9.77 -15.09 -35.40
CA ARG A 209 9.75 -14.48 -34.08
C ARG A 209 9.33 -15.44 -32.96
N ALA A 210 8.59 -16.48 -33.33
CA ALA A 210 8.14 -17.50 -32.39
C ALA A 210 9.32 -18.28 -31.76
N THR A 211 10.41 -18.48 -32.46
CA THR A 211 11.59 -19.20 -31.99
C THR A 211 12.35 -18.46 -30.87
N VAL A 212 12.38 -17.14 -30.88
CA VAL A 212 13.14 -16.36 -29.92
C VAL A 212 12.46 -16.36 -28.52
N LEU A 213 11.12 -16.32 -28.49
CA LEU A 213 10.36 -16.41 -27.22
C LEU A 213 10.46 -17.80 -26.54
N TYR A 214 10.72 -18.88 -27.32
CA TYR A 214 10.95 -20.21 -26.77
C TYR A 214 12.26 -20.31 -25.97
N ASP A 215 13.26 -19.49 -26.29
CA ASP A 215 14.57 -19.49 -25.63
C ASP A 215 14.66 -18.67 -24.37
N VAL A 216 13.61 -17.86 -24.06
CA VAL A 216 13.56 -17.07 -22.82
C VAL A 216 13.30 -18.00 -21.64
N ASN A 217 14.32 -18.21 -20.84
CA ASN A 217 14.25 -19.05 -19.66
C ASN A 217 13.71 -18.24 -18.46
N GLU A 218 12.46 -18.49 -18.10
CA GLU A 218 11.75 -17.86 -16.97
C GLU A 218 12.53 -17.96 -15.65
N LYS A 219 13.18 -19.11 -15.43
CA LYS A 219 14.03 -19.32 -14.25
C LYS A 219 15.23 -18.38 -14.24
N GLN A 220 15.82 -18.11 -15.42
CA GLN A 220 16.92 -17.17 -15.52
C GLN A 220 16.48 -15.73 -15.23
N ILE A 221 15.28 -15.32 -15.65
CA ILE A 221 14.73 -13.99 -15.31
C ILE A 221 14.60 -13.86 -13.79
N LEU A 222 14.03 -14.86 -13.14
CA LEU A 222 13.86 -14.86 -11.68
C LEU A 222 15.22 -14.86 -10.96
N GLU A 223 16.19 -15.64 -11.42
CA GLU A 223 17.54 -15.65 -10.85
C GLU A 223 18.26 -14.31 -11.03
N ARG A 224 18.08 -13.64 -12.19
CA ARG A 224 18.62 -12.30 -12.41
C ARG A 224 17.98 -11.25 -11.52
N LEU A 225 16.66 -11.28 -11.37
CA LEU A 225 15.97 -10.41 -10.42
C LEU A 225 16.49 -10.60 -8.99
N LYS A 226 16.65 -11.85 -8.55
CA LYS A 226 17.24 -12.16 -7.24
C LYS A 226 18.66 -11.61 -7.11
N ALA A 227 19.50 -11.79 -8.13
CA ALA A 227 20.87 -11.27 -8.14
C ALA A 227 20.92 -9.73 -8.08
N ILE A 228 20.07 -9.04 -8.85
CA ILE A 228 19.97 -7.58 -8.84
C ILE A 228 19.58 -7.09 -7.44
N ILE A 229 18.58 -7.72 -6.81
CA ILE A 229 18.14 -7.38 -5.46
C ILE A 229 19.27 -7.60 -4.47
N GLU A 230 19.98 -8.73 -4.54
CA GLU A 230 21.12 -9.02 -3.66
C GLU A 230 22.25 -7.98 -3.78
N VAL A 231 22.55 -7.51 -4.99
CA VAL A 231 23.53 -6.44 -5.21
C VAL A 231 23.05 -5.14 -4.60
N LYS A 232 21.82 -4.73 -4.87
CA LYS A 232 21.22 -3.52 -4.30
C LYS A 232 21.20 -3.57 -2.77
N GLU A 233 20.86 -4.72 -2.19
CA GLU A 233 20.82 -4.90 -0.75
C GLU A 233 22.19 -4.93 -0.07
N LYS A 234 23.25 -5.34 -0.75
CA LYS A 234 24.62 -5.38 -0.21
C LYS A 234 25.34 -4.03 -0.25
N SER A 235 25.00 -3.18 -1.20
CA SER A 235 25.77 -1.96 -1.49
C SER A 235 25.54 -0.79 -0.54
N GLU A 236 24.52 -0.83 0.32
CA GLU A 236 24.00 0.37 0.97
C GLU A 236 24.15 0.42 2.51
N THR A 237 24.66 -0.61 3.17
CA THR A 237 24.77 -0.58 4.65
C THR A 237 26.13 -1.00 5.17
N THR A 238 26.67 -0.20 6.10
CA THR A 238 27.85 -0.53 6.90
C THR A 238 27.49 -1.33 8.15
N VAL A 239 26.21 -1.34 8.54
CA VAL A 239 25.71 -2.03 9.74
C VAL A 239 24.85 -3.25 9.33
N PRO A 240 25.07 -4.43 9.95
CA PRO A 240 24.21 -5.58 9.70
C PRO A 240 22.80 -5.34 10.22
N ILE A 241 21.78 -5.59 9.36
CA ILE A 241 20.38 -5.49 9.75
C ILE A 241 19.97 -6.75 10.49
N THR A 242 19.53 -6.59 11.73
CA THR A 242 19.03 -7.68 12.58
C THR A 242 17.52 -7.85 12.42
N GLN A 243 16.98 -9.00 12.84
CA GLN A 243 15.53 -9.21 12.88
C GLN A 243 14.84 -8.18 13.78
N GLU A 244 15.49 -7.78 14.85
CA GLU A 244 14.96 -6.79 15.79
C GLU A 244 14.83 -5.41 15.15
N HIS A 245 15.79 -4.99 14.32
CA HIS A 245 15.66 -3.76 13.50
C HIS A 245 14.43 -3.83 12.58
N ILE A 246 14.24 -4.98 11.92
CA ILE A 246 13.08 -5.18 11.01
C ILE A 246 11.77 -5.06 11.78
N ASP A 247 11.66 -5.70 12.94
CA ASP A 247 10.44 -5.71 13.75
C ASP A 247 10.11 -4.32 14.31
N LYS A 248 11.13 -3.56 14.74
CA LYS A 248 10.96 -2.18 15.21
C LYS A 248 10.53 -1.23 14.08
N VAL A 249 11.19 -1.33 12.92
CA VAL A 249 10.79 -0.51 11.75
C VAL A 249 9.37 -0.88 11.29
N LYS A 250 9.02 -2.16 11.20
CA LYS A 250 7.65 -2.59 10.88
C LYS A 250 6.62 -2.01 11.86
N LYS A 251 6.91 -2.10 13.16
CA LYS A 251 6.03 -1.55 14.18
C LYS A 251 5.83 -0.04 13.99
N TYR A 252 6.89 0.68 13.68
CA TYR A 252 6.82 2.10 13.39
C TYR A 252 6.00 2.40 12.13
N LEU A 253 6.22 1.67 11.04
CA LEU A 253 5.44 1.82 9.81
C LEU A 253 3.94 1.54 10.03
N LEU A 254 3.59 0.58 10.90
CA LEU A 254 2.21 0.33 11.31
C LEU A 254 1.62 1.50 12.09
N MET A 255 2.40 2.14 12.98
CA MET A 255 1.96 3.31 13.74
C MET A 255 1.78 4.54 12.84
N LEU A 256 2.58 4.67 11.77
CA LEU A 256 2.42 5.69 10.74
C LEU A 256 1.25 5.41 9.79
N ASP A 257 0.58 4.25 9.91
CA ASP A 257 -0.43 3.77 8.95
C ASP A 257 0.10 3.65 7.49
N LEU A 258 1.43 3.53 7.33
CA LEU A 258 2.07 3.33 6.02
C LEU A 258 2.02 1.88 5.56
N ILE A 259 1.91 0.96 6.50
CA ILE A 259 1.60 -0.44 6.23
C ILE A 259 0.43 -0.89 7.09
N VAL A 260 -0.33 -1.83 6.58
CA VAL A 260 -1.48 -2.42 7.29
C VAL A 260 -1.38 -3.93 7.22
N ASN A 261 -1.58 -4.59 8.36
CA ASN A 261 -1.70 -6.04 8.39
C ASN A 261 -3.11 -6.46 7.96
N CYS A 262 -3.22 -7.13 6.82
CA CYS A 262 -4.45 -7.73 6.34
C CYS A 262 -4.46 -9.23 6.69
N PRO A 263 -5.55 -9.76 7.24
CA PRO A 263 -5.62 -11.18 7.55
C PRO A 263 -5.60 -12.03 6.30
N GLU A 264 -4.83 -13.10 6.34
CA GLU A 264 -4.82 -14.17 5.37
C GLU A 264 -5.20 -15.46 6.11
N ARG A 265 -6.28 -16.10 5.68
CA ARG A 265 -6.81 -17.30 6.31
C ARG A 265 -6.67 -18.50 5.37
N TYR A 266 -6.33 -19.63 5.92
CA TYR A 266 -6.11 -20.87 5.19
C TYR A 266 -7.20 -21.89 5.50
N GLU A 267 -7.47 -22.77 4.55
CA GLU A 267 -8.36 -23.91 4.71
C GLU A 267 -7.95 -24.78 5.90
N SER A 268 -6.63 -24.98 6.11
CA SER A 268 -6.09 -25.71 7.27
C SER A 268 -6.37 -25.07 8.63
N GLY A 269 -6.93 -23.84 8.67
CA GLY A 269 -7.14 -23.08 9.91
C GLY A 269 -5.96 -22.19 10.30
N LYS A 270 -4.83 -22.29 9.59
CA LYS A 270 -3.71 -21.38 9.75
C LYS A 270 -4.16 -19.94 9.47
N GLN A 271 -3.63 -19.01 10.23
CA GLN A 271 -3.75 -17.57 9.97
C GLN A 271 -2.38 -16.98 9.74
N ALA A 272 -2.30 -16.07 8.79
CA ALA A 272 -1.12 -15.29 8.52
C ALA A 272 -1.50 -13.81 8.32
N GLU A 273 -0.50 -12.96 8.37
CA GLU A 273 -0.65 -11.54 8.09
C GLU A 273 -0.05 -11.23 6.73
N HIS A 274 -0.83 -10.56 5.90
CA HIS A 274 -0.42 -10.02 4.64
C HIS A 274 -0.20 -8.51 4.79
N ILE A 275 1.04 -8.06 4.55
CA ILE A 275 1.39 -6.64 4.69
C ILE A 275 1.05 -5.89 3.41
N VAL A 276 0.15 -4.93 3.53
CA VAL A 276 -0.24 -4.02 2.46
C VAL A 276 0.33 -2.64 2.73
N PHE A 277 0.94 -2.00 1.73
CA PHE A 277 1.34 -0.60 1.81
C PHE A 277 0.13 0.28 1.50
N SER A 278 -0.13 1.27 2.36
CA SER A 278 -1.24 2.21 2.20
C SER A 278 -1.00 3.21 1.06
N GLN A 279 0.26 3.39 0.67
CA GLN A 279 0.65 4.25 -0.43
C GLN A 279 1.11 3.40 -1.62
N SER A 280 0.19 3.17 -2.54
CA SER A 280 0.40 2.32 -3.70
C SER A 280 1.53 2.82 -4.61
N GLY A 281 1.61 4.13 -4.84
CA GLY A 281 2.63 4.74 -5.69
C GLY A 281 4.05 4.43 -5.25
N MET A 282 4.32 4.40 -3.95
CA MET A 282 5.64 4.03 -3.41
C MET A 282 6.03 2.60 -3.81
N ARG A 283 5.12 1.64 -3.67
CA ARG A 283 5.36 0.23 -4.05
C ARG A 283 5.58 0.09 -5.55
N TYR A 284 4.76 0.77 -6.35
CA TYR A 284 4.86 0.70 -7.79
C TYR A 284 6.15 1.35 -8.34
N ALA A 285 6.57 2.48 -7.78
CA ALA A 285 7.83 3.11 -8.16
C ALA A 285 9.04 2.21 -7.90
N ILE A 286 9.07 1.51 -6.75
CA ILE A 286 10.12 0.52 -6.45
C ILE A 286 10.06 -0.67 -7.43
N ALA A 287 8.87 -1.13 -7.80
CA ALA A 287 8.72 -2.19 -8.81
C ALA A 287 9.23 -1.74 -10.19
N LYS A 288 8.89 -0.53 -10.64
CA LYS A 288 9.41 0.06 -11.89
C LYS A 288 10.94 0.16 -11.88
N ALA A 289 11.53 0.62 -10.77
CA ALA A 289 12.99 0.73 -10.65
C ALA A 289 13.69 -0.64 -10.69
N LEU A 290 13.07 -1.68 -10.14
CA LEU A 290 13.59 -3.04 -10.22
C LEU A 290 13.54 -3.58 -11.66
N VAL A 291 12.42 -3.40 -12.35
CA VAL A 291 12.25 -3.78 -13.76
C VAL A 291 13.22 -3.01 -14.67
N TYR A 292 13.39 -1.71 -14.43
CA TYR A 292 14.38 -0.90 -15.14
C TYR A 292 15.80 -1.45 -14.94
N SER A 293 16.16 -1.83 -13.72
CA SER A 293 17.47 -2.47 -13.45
C SER A 293 17.62 -3.81 -14.15
N LEU A 294 16.54 -4.58 -14.28
CA LEU A 294 16.54 -5.82 -15.07
C LEU A 294 16.81 -5.55 -16.55
N MET A 295 16.25 -4.49 -17.13
CA MET A 295 16.52 -4.10 -18.52
C MET A 295 17.99 -3.74 -18.78
N GLN A 296 18.71 -3.26 -17.76
CA GLN A 296 20.14 -2.94 -17.85
C GLN A 296 21.06 -4.14 -17.58
N ASP A 297 20.50 -5.28 -17.17
CA ASP A 297 21.28 -6.50 -16.92
C ASP A 297 21.89 -7.07 -18.23
N ALA A 298 23.11 -7.58 -18.15
CA ALA A 298 23.84 -8.09 -19.31
C ALA A 298 23.12 -9.23 -20.05
N TYR A 299 22.39 -10.08 -19.33
CA TYR A 299 21.57 -11.13 -19.93
C TYR A 299 20.43 -10.53 -20.76
N PHE A 300 19.73 -9.53 -20.19
CA PHE A 300 18.66 -8.82 -20.88
C PHE A 300 19.19 -8.01 -22.09
N ALA A 301 20.43 -7.53 -22.05
CA ALA A 301 21.03 -6.82 -23.18
C ALA A 301 21.09 -7.67 -24.45
N SER A 302 21.16 -9.00 -24.33
CA SER A 302 21.18 -9.95 -25.46
C SER A 302 19.80 -10.28 -26.03
N ILE A 303 18.70 -9.92 -25.34
CA ILE A 303 17.32 -10.19 -25.75
C ILE A 303 16.85 -9.09 -26.73
N PRO A 304 16.09 -9.42 -27.80
CA PRO A 304 15.50 -8.43 -28.71
C PRO A 304 14.62 -7.42 -27.97
N GLU A 305 14.62 -6.15 -28.40
CA GLU A 305 13.89 -5.06 -27.72
C GLU A 305 12.37 -5.32 -27.58
N ALA A 306 11.75 -5.95 -28.58
CA ALA A 306 10.33 -6.29 -28.53
C ALA A 306 10.02 -7.30 -27.42
N ASP A 307 10.91 -8.26 -27.19
CA ASP A 307 10.76 -9.29 -26.17
C ASP A 307 11.04 -8.72 -24.77
N LYS A 308 12.03 -7.81 -24.65
CA LYS A 308 12.26 -7.05 -23.41
C LYS A 308 11.04 -6.26 -23.01
N ALA A 309 10.47 -5.49 -23.94
CA ALA A 309 9.27 -4.69 -23.70
C ALA A 309 8.09 -5.56 -23.27
N TYR A 310 7.93 -6.72 -23.91
CA TYR A 310 6.88 -7.67 -23.54
C TYR A 310 7.08 -8.23 -22.13
N ILE A 311 8.27 -8.75 -21.81
CA ILE A 311 8.57 -9.36 -20.51
C ILE A 311 8.41 -8.32 -19.39
N THR A 312 8.97 -7.14 -19.57
CA THR A 312 8.91 -6.05 -18.57
C THR A 312 7.50 -5.51 -18.41
N GLY A 313 6.76 -5.36 -19.51
CA GLY A 313 5.34 -5.00 -19.50
C GLY A 313 4.52 -6.02 -18.73
N LYS A 314 4.69 -7.31 -19.03
CA LYS A 314 3.97 -8.39 -18.35
C LYS A 314 4.26 -8.40 -16.83
N ILE A 315 5.52 -8.27 -16.42
CA ILE A 315 5.87 -8.18 -14.98
C ILE A 315 5.15 -7.01 -14.31
N LEU A 316 5.14 -5.83 -14.94
CA LEU A 316 4.47 -4.66 -14.37
C LEU A 316 2.94 -4.82 -14.35
N ASP A 317 2.34 -5.47 -15.35
CA ASP A 317 0.91 -5.74 -15.38
C ASP A 317 0.51 -6.72 -14.27
N ASP A 318 1.31 -7.76 -14.03
CA ASP A 318 1.09 -8.72 -12.93
C ASP A 318 1.26 -8.04 -11.56
N VAL A 319 2.25 -7.15 -11.44
CA VAL A 319 2.42 -6.29 -10.25
C VAL A 319 1.18 -5.41 -10.03
N LYS A 320 0.65 -4.77 -11.09
CA LYS A 320 -0.59 -3.97 -11.00
C LYS A 320 -1.79 -4.82 -10.58
N GLY A 321 -1.91 -6.03 -11.13
CA GLY A 321 -2.96 -6.97 -10.76
C GLY A 321 -2.95 -7.27 -9.26
N ARG A 322 -1.81 -7.67 -8.73
CA ARG A 322 -1.65 -7.98 -7.31
C ARG A 322 -1.80 -6.75 -6.41
N MET A 323 -1.35 -5.58 -6.88
CA MET A 323 -1.57 -4.32 -6.15
C MET A 323 -3.04 -3.92 -6.12
N LEU A 324 -3.81 -4.18 -7.19
CA LEU A 324 -5.24 -3.92 -7.20
C LEU A 324 -5.97 -4.77 -6.14
N GLU A 325 -5.60 -6.04 -6.00
CA GLU A 325 -6.13 -6.89 -4.91
C GLU A 325 -5.84 -6.29 -3.54
N ASP A 326 -4.59 -5.85 -3.31
CA ASP A 326 -4.17 -5.23 -2.05
C ASP A 326 -4.93 -3.93 -1.78
N ILE A 327 -5.12 -3.08 -2.79
CA ILE A 327 -5.88 -1.81 -2.68
C ILE A 327 -7.33 -2.10 -2.31
N VAL A 328 -8.01 -2.99 -3.02
CA VAL A 328 -9.41 -3.32 -2.74
C VAL A 328 -9.57 -3.89 -1.33
N LEU A 329 -8.70 -4.82 -0.94
CA LEU A 329 -8.74 -5.39 0.41
C LEU A 329 -8.53 -4.33 1.49
N LEU A 330 -7.56 -3.44 1.32
CA LEU A 330 -7.26 -2.35 2.25
C LEU A 330 -8.45 -1.38 2.37
N GLU A 331 -8.98 -0.91 1.24
CA GLU A 331 -10.11 0.03 1.19
C GLU A 331 -11.35 -0.54 1.88
N VAL A 332 -11.71 -1.79 1.57
CA VAL A 332 -12.83 -2.46 2.22
C VAL A 332 -12.59 -2.59 3.72
N ARG A 333 -11.38 -2.96 4.15
CA ARG A 333 -11.06 -3.08 5.58
C ARG A 333 -11.14 -1.77 6.34
N LYS A 334 -10.70 -0.68 5.71
CA LYS A 334 -10.73 0.67 6.33
C LYS A 334 -12.15 1.24 6.44
N THR A 335 -13.07 0.80 5.58
CA THR A 335 -14.45 1.30 5.52
C THR A 335 -15.47 0.33 6.13
N ALA A 336 -15.13 -0.95 6.28
CA ALA A 336 -16.04 -1.95 6.81
C ALA A 336 -16.42 -1.67 8.28
N PRO A 337 -17.70 -1.79 8.64
CA PRO A 337 -18.12 -1.70 10.03
C PRO A 337 -17.51 -2.85 10.86
N SER A 338 -17.41 -2.68 12.17
CA SER A 338 -16.83 -3.68 13.10
C SER A 338 -17.49 -5.06 13.07
N THR A 339 -18.75 -5.12 12.59
CA THR A 339 -19.50 -6.37 12.37
C THR A 339 -19.03 -7.14 11.13
N MET A 340 -18.29 -6.51 10.24
CA MET A 340 -17.78 -7.14 9.02
C MET A 340 -16.27 -7.33 9.11
N GLU A 341 -15.79 -8.38 8.46
CA GLU A 341 -14.38 -8.70 8.39
C GLU A 341 -14.00 -9.08 6.96
N ALA A 342 -12.99 -8.41 6.40
CA ALA A 342 -12.47 -8.73 5.07
C ALA A 342 -11.06 -9.34 5.20
N PHE A 343 -10.82 -10.42 4.45
CA PHE A 343 -9.56 -11.18 4.46
C PHE A 343 -9.37 -11.94 3.14
N LYS A 344 -8.12 -12.32 2.83
CA LYS A 344 -7.80 -13.29 1.78
C LYS A 344 -8.01 -14.69 2.29
N PHE A 345 -8.52 -15.60 1.43
CA PHE A 345 -8.73 -17.00 1.81
C PHE A 345 -8.03 -17.95 0.84
N LYS A 346 -7.11 -18.77 1.37
CA LYS A 346 -6.28 -19.71 0.60
C LYS A 346 -6.69 -21.15 0.84
N PHE A 347 -6.73 -21.93 -0.24
CA PHE A 347 -7.03 -23.34 -0.22
C PHE A 347 -5.77 -24.20 -0.18
N ASP A 348 -5.80 -25.31 0.58
CA ASP A 348 -4.66 -26.21 0.70
C ASP A 348 -4.38 -26.94 -0.63
N ALA A 349 -5.41 -27.20 -1.43
CA ALA A 349 -5.29 -27.75 -2.78
C ALA A 349 -4.83 -26.74 -3.86
N GLY A 350 -4.57 -25.51 -3.45
CA GLY A 350 -4.18 -24.42 -4.32
C GLY A 350 -5.34 -23.53 -4.78
N GLY A 351 -4.99 -22.29 -5.13
CA GLY A 351 -5.91 -21.21 -5.44
C GLY A 351 -6.37 -20.48 -4.18
N GLU A 352 -7.02 -19.35 -4.40
CA GLU A 352 -7.49 -18.47 -3.33
C GLU A 352 -8.78 -17.76 -3.75
N PHE A 353 -9.53 -17.24 -2.81
CA PHE A 353 -10.41 -16.11 -3.05
C PHE A 353 -9.65 -14.84 -2.70
N ASP A 354 -9.57 -13.92 -3.63
CA ASP A 354 -8.81 -12.67 -3.47
C ASP A 354 -9.32 -11.86 -2.28
N MET A 355 -10.64 -11.92 -2.01
CA MET A 355 -11.24 -11.37 -0.80
C MET A 355 -12.51 -12.14 -0.40
N VAL A 356 -12.64 -12.38 0.89
CA VAL A 356 -13.87 -12.81 1.54
C VAL A 356 -14.33 -11.73 2.50
N ILE A 357 -15.59 -11.30 2.42
CA ILE A 357 -16.18 -10.39 3.39
C ILE A 357 -17.17 -11.22 4.22
N TYR A 358 -16.87 -11.39 5.51
CA TYR A 358 -17.72 -12.10 6.47
C TYR A 358 -18.52 -11.13 7.30
N ASP A 359 -19.85 -11.23 7.24
CA ASP A 359 -20.76 -10.52 8.12
C ASP A 359 -21.02 -11.37 9.38
N LYS A 360 -20.40 -10.96 10.49
CA LYS A 360 -20.52 -11.65 11.78
C LYS A 360 -21.95 -11.58 12.35
N ALA A 361 -22.66 -10.49 12.07
CA ALA A 361 -24.04 -10.30 12.55
C ALA A 361 -25.03 -11.12 11.73
N GLY A 362 -24.90 -11.11 10.42
CA GLY A 362 -25.73 -11.87 9.49
C GLY A 362 -25.32 -13.32 9.34
N GLN A 363 -24.17 -13.74 9.87
CA GLN A 363 -23.58 -15.08 9.71
C GLN A 363 -23.58 -15.57 8.26
N ASN A 364 -23.19 -14.70 7.34
CA ASN A 364 -23.07 -15.00 5.93
C ASN A 364 -21.79 -14.36 5.36
N CYS A 365 -21.40 -14.76 4.17
CA CYS A 365 -20.22 -14.20 3.53
C CYS A 365 -20.46 -13.87 2.06
N ARG A 366 -19.58 -13.04 1.53
CA ARG A 366 -19.46 -12.71 0.10
C ARG A 366 -18.06 -13.02 -0.35
N ILE A 367 -17.90 -13.59 -1.54
CA ILE A 367 -16.61 -14.00 -2.09
C ILE A 367 -16.30 -13.21 -3.36
N TYR A 368 -15.03 -12.83 -3.51
CA TYR A 368 -14.58 -11.94 -4.56
C TYR A 368 -13.32 -12.47 -5.24
N GLU A 369 -13.31 -12.35 -6.57
CA GLU A 369 -12.11 -12.34 -7.41
C GLU A 369 -11.84 -10.90 -7.87
N ILE A 370 -10.59 -10.49 -7.95
CA ILE A 370 -10.18 -9.13 -8.31
C ILE A 370 -9.22 -9.22 -9.49
N LYS A 371 -9.59 -8.58 -10.59
CA LYS A 371 -8.84 -8.71 -11.85
C LYS A 371 -8.56 -7.34 -12.47
N HIS A 372 -7.32 -7.10 -12.84
CA HIS A 372 -6.90 -5.86 -13.49
C HIS A 372 -7.33 -5.75 -14.98
N SER A 373 -8.02 -6.76 -15.50
CA SER A 373 -8.50 -6.80 -16.89
C SER A 373 -9.71 -5.87 -17.11
N THR A 374 -9.89 -5.44 -18.37
CA THR A 374 -11.06 -4.70 -18.83
C THR A 374 -12.14 -5.58 -19.43
N GLU A 375 -11.82 -6.85 -19.72
CA GLU A 375 -12.72 -7.82 -20.33
C GLU A 375 -13.15 -8.89 -19.33
N ALA A 376 -14.45 -9.22 -19.33
CA ALA A 376 -14.99 -10.33 -18.58
C ALA A 376 -14.61 -11.65 -19.27
N ASN A 377 -14.08 -12.60 -18.50
CA ASN A 377 -13.65 -13.90 -19.00
C ASN A 377 -14.09 -15.00 -18.04
N GLU A 378 -14.55 -16.13 -18.57
CA GLU A 378 -14.97 -17.29 -17.77
C GLU A 378 -13.87 -17.83 -16.83
N LYS A 379 -12.59 -17.72 -17.23
CA LYS A 379 -11.46 -18.14 -16.39
C LYS A 379 -11.40 -17.37 -15.06
N GLN A 380 -11.92 -16.14 -15.02
CA GLN A 380 -11.95 -15.30 -13.81
C GLN A 380 -12.93 -15.81 -12.75
N THR A 381 -13.85 -16.69 -13.12
CA THR A 381 -14.89 -17.24 -12.23
C THR A 381 -14.61 -18.67 -11.78
N LEU A 382 -13.54 -19.28 -12.23
CA LEU A 382 -13.25 -20.70 -11.98
C LEU A 382 -13.32 -21.05 -10.48
N HIS A 383 -12.69 -20.26 -9.62
CA HIS A 383 -12.72 -20.50 -8.17
C HIS A 383 -14.08 -20.17 -7.57
N LEU A 384 -14.76 -19.12 -8.01
CA LEU A 384 -16.09 -18.74 -7.53
C LEU A 384 -17.17 -19.76 -7.89
N ARG A 385 -16.94 -20.56 -8.91
CA ARG A 385 -17.87 -21.61 -9.41
C ARG A 385 -17.51 -23.00 -8.88
N ASP A 386 -16.35 -23.16 -8.28
CA ASP A 386 -15.91 -24.42 -7.68
C ASP A 386 -16.76 -24.73 -6.45
N ALA A 387 -17.60 -25.77 -6.56
CA ALA A 387 -18.54 -26.14 -5.52
C ALA A 387 -17.84 -26.60 -4.22
N GLU A 388 -16.69 -27.27 -4.33
CA GLU A 388 -15.92 -27.74 -3.18
C GLU A 388 -15.32 -26.55 -2.41
N LYS A 389 -14.71 -25.61 -3.11
CA LYS A 389 -14.17 -24.36 -2.51
C LYS A 389 -15.26 -23.53 -1.85
N CYS A 390 -16.42 -23.40 -2.51
CA CYS A 390 -17.57 -22.70 -1.92
C CYS A 390 -18.04 -23.38 -0.63
N GLN A 391 -18.20 -24.71 -0.61
CA GLN A 391 -18.61 -25.44 0.59
C GLN A 391 -17.64 -25.32 1.76
N ILE A 392 -16.32 -25.29 1.48
CA ILE A 392 -15.28 -25.07 2.50
C ILE A 392 -15.49 -23.71 3.20
N VAL A 393 -15.74 -22.67 2.43
CA VAL A 393 -15.97 -21.32 2.95
C VAL A 393 -17.30 -21.23 3.68
N GLU A 394 -18.38 -21.79 3.12
CA GLU A 394 -19.71 -21.80 3.75
C GLU A 394 -19.72 -22.50 5.11
N LYS A 395 -19.00 -23.59 5.27
CA LYS A 395 -18.87 -24.31 6.56
C LYS A 395 -18.26 -23.44 7.65
N ARG A 396 -17.45 -22.42 7.30
CA ARG A 396 -16.72 -21.58 8.26
C ARG A 396 -17.35 -20.22 8.49
N PHE A 397 -17.92 -19.64 7.44
CA PHE A 397 -18.35 -18.24 7.43
C PHE A 397 -19.84 -18.09 7.08
N GLY A 398 -20.58 -19.20 7.08
CA GLY A 398 -22.00 -19.20 6.73
C GLY A 398 -22.24 -19.14 5.22
N PRO A 399 -23.53 -19.14 4.80
CA PRO A 399 -23.88 -19.20 3.39
C PRO A 399 -23.29 -18.04 2.58
N ILE A 400 -22.87 -18.36 1.36
CA ILE A 400 -22.39 -17.37 0.40
C ILE A 400 -23.58 -16.59 -0.15
N SER A 401 -23.72 -15.33 0.27
CA SER A 401 -24.80 -14.43 -0.14
C SER A 401 -24.54 -13.74 -1.49
N GLY A 402 -23.31 -13.80 -2.02
CA GLY A 402 -22.95 -13.22 -3.31
C GLY A 402 -21.56 -13.63 -3.78
N LYS A 403 -21.41 -13.71 -5.11
CA LYS A 403 -20.17 -14.03 -5.82
C LYS A 403 -19.86 -12.90 -6.80
N PHE A 404 -18.67 -12.33 -6.69
CA PHE A 404 -18.33 -11.11 -7.40
C PHE A 404 -16.96 -11.21 -8.08
N VAL A 405 -16.86 -10.65 -9.28
CA VAL A 405 -15.60 -10.31 -9.92
C VAL A 405 -15.51 -8.79 -9.97
N LEU A 406 -14.51 -8.21 -9.30
CA LEU A 406 -14.17 -6.79 -9.42
C LEU A 406 -13.15 -6.64 -10.54
N TYR A 407 -13.48 -5.87 -11.57
CA TYR A 407 -12.63 -5.69 -12.75
C TYR A 407 -12.80 -4.27 -13.33
N ARG A 408 -12.04 -3.93 -14.35
CA ARG A 408 -12.05 -2.58 -14.93
C ARG A 408 -13.10 -2.37 -16.05
N GLY A 409 -13.85 -3.40 -16.38
CA GLY A 409 -14.91 -3.34 -17.39
C GLY A 409 -16.24 -2.83 -16.86
N LYS A 410 -17.27 -2.91 -17.67
CA LYS A 410 -18.63 -2.50 -17.31
C LYS A 410 -19.33 -3.56 -16.47
N ASP A 411 -20.22 -3.11 -15.58
CA ASP A 411 -21.02 -4.03 -14.77
C ASP A 411 -21.80 -5.00 -15.67
N THR A 412 -21.72 -6.29 -15.37
CA THR A 412 -22.44 -7.35 -16.05
C THR A 412 -22.73 -8.52 -15.13
N PHE A 413 -23.57 -9.43 -15.56
CA PHE A 413 -23.91 -10.63 -14.80
C PHE A 413 -23.80 -11.85 -15.73
N ALA A 414 -23.02 -12.83 -15.32
CA ALA A 414 -22.86 -14.07 -16.07
C ALA A 414 -22.73 -15.27 -15.12
N GLU A 415 -23.44 -16.35 -15.41
CA GLU A 415 -23.32 -17.66 -14.73
C GLU A 415 -23.40 -17.60 -13.20
N GLY A 416 -24.26 -16.74 -12.64
CA GLY A 416 -24.46 -16.61 -11.20
C GLY A 416 -23.38 -15.75 -10.50
N VAL A 417 -22.51 -15.09 -11.25
CA VAL A 417 -21.46 -14.20 -10.75
C VAL A 417 -21.74 -12.77 -11.24
N GLN A 418 -21.62 -11.81 -10.35
CA GLN A 418 -21.71 -10.38 -10.66
C GLN A 418 -20.33 -9.84 -10.98
N TYR A 419 -20.18 -9.27 -12.16
CA TYR A 419 -19.00 -8.51 -12.55
C TYR A 419 -19.27 -7.04 -12.29
N LEU A 420 -18.45 -6.40 -11.46
CA LEU A 420 -18.60 -5.01 -11.07
C LEU A 420 -17.36 -4.21 -11.45
N ASN A 421 -17.59 -3.00 -11.95
CA ASN A 421 -16.49 -2.07 -12.21
C ASN A 421 -15.80 -1.70 -10.88
N VAL A 422 -14.50 -1.93 -10.80
CA VAL A 422 -13.72 -1.78 -9.56
C VAL A 422 -13.60 -0.32 -9.13
N GLU A 423 -13.48 0.62 -10.08
CA GLU A 423 -13.44 2.05 -9.77
C GLU A 423 -14.75 2.53 -9.14
N ASN A 424 -15.89 2.12 -9.73
CA ASN A 424 -17.19 2.44 -9.16
C ASN A 424 -17.40 1.79 -7.79
N PHE A 425 -16.95 0.55 -7.62
CA PHE A 425 -16.99 -0.15 -6.34
C PHE A 425 -16.21 0.62 -5.27
N LEU A 426 -14.96 1.01 -5.55
CA LEU A 426 -14.10 1.75 -4.62
C LEU A 426 -14.65 3.16 -4.31
N CYS A 427 -15.16 3.87 -5.30
CA CYS A 427 -15.84 5.16 -5.09
C CYS A 427 -17.11 5.05 -4.24
N GLY A 428 -17.77 3.90 -4.27
CA GLY A 428 -19.00 3.62 -3.51
C GLY A 428 -18.78 3.22 -2.05
N LEU A 429 -17.55 2.94 -1.62
CA LEU A 429 -17.20 2.62 -0.22
C LEU A 429 -17.42 3.87 0.66
N LYS A 430 -18.09 3.70 1.81
CA LYS A 430 -18.46 4.82 2.70
C LYS A 430 -17.65 4.82 3.98
#